data_51cc969e0547d6e4620116be9a746154
#
_entry.id   51cc969e0547d6e4620116be9a746154
#
_cell.length_a   1.000
_cell.length_b   1.000
_cell.length_c   1.000
_cell.angle_alpha   90.00
_cell.angle_beta   90.00
_cell.angle_gamma   90.00
#
_symmetry.space_group_name_H-M   'P 1'
#
loop_
_entity.id
_entity.type
_entity.pdbx_description
1 polymer ?
#
loop_
_entity_poly.entity_id
_entity_poly.type
_entity_poly.pdbx_seq_one_letter_code
_entity_poly.pdbx_strand_id
1 'polypeptide(L)'
;MWSAFANINWKAMLIPLALGSVVVGVIVLLMLFGTPVLHAFPLSVKDTFKTIRKRLKGEEVPFNMYGLYLYNGLGGRGKTISMVKRAQEVKSRFPKVLICANFHTEVADRFFDCWEDILNVENIDENGVNQGVLFLFDEMHLTLNSQSWKDAPDELLEYISLQRHLHKCIWGSAQEWKRCTKIIREQVNYIIDCKAYFNSRLIVNKCYTKENYLINGEQGSAGTRKRPKEWKETFCATDELRSLYDTEEIVKGLKIGRTSE
;
A
#
# COMPACT_ATOMS: atom_id res chain seq x y z
N MET A 1 -35.36 25.74 43.32
CA MET A 1 -34.03 25.95 42.72
C MET A 1 -33.86 25.29 41.36
N TRP A 2 -34.68 24.33 40.96
CA TRP A 2 -34.60 23.63 39.64
C TRP A 2 -35.34 24.31 38.50
N SER A 3 -36.27 25.24 38.78
CA SER A 3 -37.07 25.93 37.76
C SER A 3 -36.31 27.01 36.97
N ALA A 4 -35.18 27.48 37.48
CA ALA A 4 -34.35 28.46 36.79
C ALA A 4 -33.56 27.87 35.59
N PHE A 5 -33.33 26.54 35.55
CA PHE A 5 -32.59 25.88 34.48
C PHE A 5 -33.46 25.59 33.23
N ALA A 6 -34.78 25.58 33.36
CA ALA A 6 -35.70 25.24 32.28
C ALA A 6 -35.81 26.32 31.18
N ASN A 7 -35.43 27.56 31.45
CA ASN A 7 -35.53 28.68 30.52
C ASN A 7 -34.24 29.10 29.84
N ILE A 8 -33.18 28.31 29.98
CA ILE A 8 -31.91 28.62 29.33
C ILE A 8 -32.01 28.20 27.86
N ASN A 9 -31.87 29.16 26.96
CA ASN A 9 -31.79 28.87 25.52
C ASN A 9 -30.41 28.27 25.20
N TRP A 10 -30.29 26.94 25.38
CA TRP A 10 -29.05 26.19 25.15
C TRP A 10 -28.49 26.41 23.76
N LYS A 11 -29.33 26.62 22.73
CA LYS A 11 -28.88 26.91 21.37
C LYS A 11 -28.13 28.24 21.27
N ALA A 12 -28.61 29.26 21.99
CA ALA A 12 -27.95 30.58 22.04
C ALA A 12 -26.58 30.53 22.76
N MET A 13 -26.39 29.56 23.66
CA MET A 13 -25.12 29.37 24.38
C MET A 13 -24.14 28.43 23.64
N LEU A 14 -24.66 27.41 22.96
CA LEU A 14 -23.85 26.44 22.25
C LEU A 14 -23.18 27.02 21.00
N ILE A 15 -23.84 27.93 20.28
CA ILE A 15 -23.29 28.55 19.06
C ILE A 15 -22.03 29.38 19.35
N PRO A 16 -22.02 30.32 20.33
CA PRO A 16 -20.79 31.06 20.61
C PRO A 16 -19.70 30.20 21.24
N LEU A 17 -20.05 29.13 21.98
CA LEU A 17 -19.08 28.18 22.53
C LEU A 17 -18.41 27.36 21.42
N ALA A 18 -19.17 26.90 20.43
CA ALA A 18 -18.66 26.21 19.27
C ALA A 18 -17.80 27.13 18.41
N LEU A 19 -18.23 28.37 18.17
CA LEU A 19 -17.40 29.36 17.46
C LEU A 19 -16.10 29.68 18.20
N GLY A 20 -16.18 29.85 19.52
CA GLY A 20 -15.01 30.09 20.37
C GLY A 20 -14.00 28.92 20.29
N SER A 21 -14.46 27.67 20.34
CA SER A 21 -13.60 26.50 20.25
C SER A 21 -12.91 26.39 18.88
N VAL A 22 -13.61 26.74 17.80
CA VAL A 22 -13.03 26.80 16.45
C VAL A 22 -11.95 27.88 16.37
N VAL A 23 -12.20 29.07 16.90
CA VAL A 23 -11.23 30.17 16.91
C VAL A 23 -9.99 29.80 17.73
N VAL A 24 -10.16 29.21 18.91
CA VAL A 24 -9.03 28.73 19.74
C VAL A 24 -8.27 27.63 19.01
N GLY A 25 -8.95 26.68 18.36
CA GLY A 25 -8.33 25.63 17.57
C GLY A 25 -7.48 26.21 16.43
N VAL A 26 -7.97 27.20 15.72
CA VAL A 26 -7.23 27.90 14.66
C VAL A 26 -6.02 28.63 15.22
N ILE A 27 -6.13 29.34 16.34
CA ILE A 27 -5.02 30.04 16.99
C ILE A 27 -3.93 29.04 17.44
N VAL A 28 -4.33 27.93 18.05
CA VAL A 28 -3.39 26.85 18.45
C VAL A 28 -2.69 26.25 17.24
N LEU A 29 -3.42 26.00 16.16
CA LEU A 29 -2.88 25.47 14.91
C LEU A 29 -1.86 26.47 14.29
N LEU A 30 -2.18 27.76 14.32
CA LEU A 30 -1.28 28.82 13.88
C LEU A 30 -0.01 28.93 14.74
N MET A 31 -0.15 28.78 16.05
CA MET A 31 1.01 28.80 16.97
C MET A 31 1.90 27.57 16.79
N LEU A 32 1.33 26.40 16.51
CA LEU A 32 2.07 25.15 16.38
C LEU A 32 2.76 24.98 15.02
N PHE A 33 2.12 25.41 13.94
CA PHE A 33 2.57 25.11 12.57
C PHE A 33 2.91 26.37 11.76
N GLY A 34 2.60 27.54 12.22
CA GLY A 34 2.91 28.82 11.57
C GLY A 34 2.17 29.07 10.26
N THR A 35 2.65 30.02 9.50
CA THR A 35 2.06 30.47 8.22
C THR A 35 1.92 29.42 7.12
N PRO A 36 2.79 28.37 7.01
CA PRO A 36 2.65 27.37 5.94
C PRO A 36 1.33 26.62 5.93
N VAL A 37 0.74 26.34 7.11
CA VAL A 37 -0.55 25.62 7.20
C VAL A 37 -1.69 26.42 6.61
N LEU A 38 -1.71 27.76 6.83
CA LEU A 38 -2.71 28.66 6.26
C LEU A 38 -2.72 28.65 4.72
N HIS A 39 -1.56 28.50 4.11
CA HIS A 39 -1.44 28.39 2.67
C HIS A 39 -1.74 26.98 2.16
N ALA A 40 -1.30 25.94 2.88
CA ALA A 40 -1.47 24.55 2.47
C ALA A 40 -2.92 24.08 2.57
N PHE A 41 -3.66 24.49 3.59
CA PHE A 41 -5.03 24.03 3.84
C PHE A 41 -5.99 24.35 2.67
N PRO A 42 -6.14 25.62 2.20
CA PRO A 42 -7.03 25.91 1.07
C PRO A 42 -6.59 25.25 -0.23
N LEU A 43 -5.29 25.05 -0.46
CA LEU A 43 -4.78 24.31 -1.61
C LEU A 43 -5.16 22.84 -1.54
N SER A 44 -5.01 22.21 -0.39
CA SER A 44 -5.41 20.82 -0.16
C SER A 44 -6.92 20.62 -0.35
N VAL A 45 -7.74 21.55 0.15
CA VAL A 45 -9.19 21.55 -0.06
C VAL A 45 -9.53 21.66 -1.54
N LYS A 46 -8.91 22.61 -2.25
CA LYS A 46 -9.09 22.79 -3.71
C LYS A 46 -8.73 21.52 -4.50
N ASP A 47 -7.62 20.88 -4.17
CA ASP A 47 -7.17 19.66 -4.83
C ASP A 47 -8.12 18.49 -4.56
N THR A 48 -8.63 18.39 -3.33
CA THR A 48 -9.64 17.39 -2.96
C THR A 48 -10.93 17.59 -3.74
N PHE A 49 -11.44 18.84 -3.81
CA PHE A 49 -12.63 19.17 -4.60
C PHE A 49 -12.43 18.90 -6.09
N LYS A 50 -11.26 19.22 -6.65
CA LYS A 50 -10.91 18.91 -8.04
C LYS A 50 -10.95 17.40 -8.31
N THR A 51 -10.42 16.61 -7.40
CA THR A 51 -10.41 15.15 -7.51
C THR A 51 -11.83 14.57 -7.41
N ILE A 52 -12.63 15.04 -6.46
CA ILE A 52 -14.03 14.64 -6.32
C ILE A 52 -14.83 14.99 -7.57
N ARG A 53 -14.67 16.23 -8.08
CA ARG A 53 -15.37 16.69 -9.31
C ARG A 53 -14.99 15.86 -10.52
N LYS A 54 -13.72 15.48 -10.69
CA LYS A 54 -13.28 14.58 -11.76
C LYS A 54 -13.98 13.23 -11.67
N ARG A 55 -14.03 12.63 -10.47
CA ARG A 55 -14.74 11.36 -10.24
C ARG A 55 -16.24 11.46 -10.55
N LEU A 56 -16.91 12.53 -10.11
CA LEU A 56 -18.34 12.75 -10.38
C LEU A 56 -18.63 12.93 -11.86
N LYS A 57 -17.67 13.46 -12.64
CA LYS A 57 -17.78 13.60 -14.10
C LYS A 57 -17.42 12.33 -14.86
N GLY A 58 -17.03 11.25 -14.15
CA GLY A 58 -16.52 10.03 -14.80
C GLY A 58 -15.16 10.21 -15.48
N GLU A 59 -14.44 11.32 -15.21
CA GLU A 59 -13.07 11.50 -15.68
C GLU A 59 -12.14 10.50 -14.94
N GLU A 60 -11.34 9.79 -15.68
CA GLU A 60 -10.39 8.81 -15.13
C GLU A 60 -9.34 9.51 -14.26
N VAL A 61 -9.13 8.98 -13.08
CA VAL A 61 -8.08 9.45 -12.18
C VAL A 61 -6.79 8.73 -12.56
N PRO A 62 -5.70 9.45 -12.85
CA PRO A 62 -4.44 8.79 -13.17
C PRO A 62 -3.93 7.97 -11.98
N PHE A 63 -3.25 6.87 -12.28
CA PHE A 63 -2.61 6.04 -11.27
C PHE A 63 -1.57 6.86 -10.51
N ASN A 64 -1.72 6.93 -9.20
CA ASN A 64 -0.90 7.78 -8.33
C ASN A 64 -0.23 6.99 -7.17
N MET A 65 -0.27 5.66 -7.25
CA MET A 65 0.46 4.83 -6.28
C MET A 65 1.91 4.65 -6.73
N TYR A 66 2.80 4.64 -5.78
CA TYR A 66 4.23 4.43 -6.00
C TYR A 66 4.86 3.81 -4.75
N GLY A 67 6.08 3.35 -4.90
CA GLY A 67 6.86 2.77 -3.81
C GLY A 67 6.75 1.26 -3.71
N LEU A 68 7.58 0.70 -2.84
CA LEU A 68 7.66 -0.72 -2.58
C LEU A 68 6.91 -1.05 -1.28
N TYR A 69 5.89 -1.89 -1.39
CA TYR A 69 5.09 -2.40 -0.28
C TYR A 69 5.44 -3.87 -0.05
N LEU A 70 5.81 -4.22 1.17
CA LEU A 70 6.15 -5.59 1.54
C LEU A 70 5.08 -6.22 2.41
N TYR A 71 4.39 -7.24 1.90
CA TYR A 71 3.46 -8.07 2.65
C TYR A 71 4.27 -9.12 3.42
N ASN A 72 4.33 -8.96 4.73
CA ASN A 72 5.16 -9.75 5.62
C ASN A 72 4.32 -10.71 6.46
N GLY A 73 4.77 -11.94 6.62
CA GLY A 73 4.10 -12.96 7.44
C GLY A 73 4.47 -14.37 7.03
N LEU A 74 4.44 -15.29 7.97
CA LEU A 74 4.73 -16.71 7.74
C LEU A 74 3.83 -17.32 6.66
N GLY A 75 4.16 -18.51 6.19
CA GLY A 75 3.33 -19.28 5.26
C GLY A 75 1.88 -19.42 5.77
N GLY A 76 0.89 -19.34 4.88
CA GLY A 76 -0.54 -19.43 5.22
C GLY A 76 -1.13 -18.22 5.96
N ARG A 77 -0.41 -17.12 6.11
CA ARG A 77 -0.88 -15.90 6.80
C ARG A 77 -1.67 -14.94 5.91
N GLY A 78 -1.95 -15.34 4.67
CA GLY A 78 -2.81 -14.57 3.78
C GLY A 78 -2.12 -13.41 3.05
N LYS A 79 -0.80 -13.48 2.81
CA LYS A 79 -0.05 -12.47 2.07
C LYS A 79 -0.55 -12.31 0.64
N THR A 80 -0.50 -13.39 -0.13
CA THR A 80 -0.87 -13.41 -1.55
C THR A 80 -2.32 -13.00 -1.76
N ILE A 81 -3.26 -13.57 -0.98
CA ILE A 81 -4.68 -13.20 -1.07
C ILE A 81 -4.92 -11.73 -0.71
N SER A 82 -4.14 -11.16 0.21
CA SER A 82 -4.21 -9.74 0.54
C SER A 82 -3.73 -8.86 -0.60
N MET A 83 -2.65 -9.27 -1.31
CA MET A 83 -2.17 -8.57 -2.50
C MET A 83 -3.22 -8.63 -3.63
N VAL A 84 -3.75 -9.82 -3.93
CA VAL A 84 -4.74 -10.03 -4.99
C VAL A 84 -6.01 -9.21 -4.74
N LYS A 85 -6.59 -9.30 -3.53
CA LYS A 85 -7.75 -8.49 -3.14
C LYS A 85 -7.53 -7.00 -3.37
N ARG A 86 -6.39 -6.51 -2.90
CA ARG A 86 -6.08 -5.10 -3.01
C ARG A 86 -5.74 -4.68 -4.45
N ALA A 87 -5.14 -5.57 -5.24
CA ALA A 87 -4.91 -5.36 -6.67
C ALA A 87 -6.25 -5.26 -7.44
N GLN A 88 -7.24 -6.08 -7.10
CA GLN A 88 -8.59 -5.98 -7.64
C GLN A 88 -9.24 -4.62 -7.30
N GLU A 89 -9.08 -4.13 -6.07
CA GLU A 89 -9.54 -2.78 -5.68
C GLU A 89 -8.80 -1.67 -6.44
N VAL A 90 -7.50 -1.83 -6.69
CA VAL A 90 -6.71 -0.90 -7.50
C VAL A 90 -7.21 -0.91 -8.95
N LYS A 91 -7.45 -2.08 -9.54
CA LYS A 91 -7.98 -2.21 -10.92
C LYS A 91 -9.34 -1.57 -11.06
N SER A 92 -10.23 -1.74 -10.07
CA SER A 92 -11.55 -1.09 -10.08
C SER A 92 -11.46 0.44 -9.94
N ARG A 93 -10.45 0.93 -9.21
CA ARG A 93 -10.23 2.37 -9.01
C ARG A 93 -9.48 3.04 -10.18
N PHE A 94 -8.59 2.30 -10.81
CA PHE A 94 -7.74 2.72 -11.92
C PHE A 94 -7.84 1.71 -13.06
N PRO A 95 -8.91 1.74 -13.87
CA PRO A 95 -9.18 0.69 -14.87
C PRO A 95 -8.07 0.50 -15.90
N LYS A 96 -7.32 1.55 -16.20
CA LYS A 96 -6.22 1.55 -17.19
C LYS A 96 -4.86 1.13 -16.62
N VAL A 97 -4.75 0.93 -15.30
CA VAL A 97 -3.50 0.45 -14.71
C VAL A 97 -3.15 -0.93 -15.25
N LEU A 98 -1.90 -1.13 -15.63
CA LEU A 98 -1.38 -2.43 -16.02
C LEU A 98 -0.93 -3.18 -14.77
N ILE A 99 -1.50 -4.35 -14.51
CA ILE A 99 -1.11 -5.21 -13.38
C ILE A 99 -0.27 -6.35 -13.93
N CYS A 100 0.95 -6.46 -13.44
CA CYS A 100 1.89 -7.53 -13.78
C CYS A 100 2.14 -8.40 -12.56
N ALA A 101 2.14 -9.72 -12.68
CA ALA A 101 2.38 -10.65 -11.57
C ALA A 101 3.38 -11.75 -11.95
N ASN A 102 4.15 -12.24 -10.97
CA ASN A 102 5.03 -13.41 -11.14
C ASN A 102 4.37 -14.73 -10.73
N PHE A 103 3.06 -14.71 -10.53
CA PHE A 103 2.23 -15.88 -10.22
C PHE A 103 0.91 -15.77 -10.94
N HIS A 104 0.25 -16.91 -11.17
CA HIS A 104 -1.03 -16.92 -11.89
C HIS A 104 -2.15 -16.30 -11.04
N THR A 105 -2.78 -15.25 -11.58
CA THR A 105 -3.94 -14.58 -10.98
C THR A 105 -4.80 -13.93 -12.06
N GLU A 106 -6.12 -14.05 -11.93
CA GLU A 106 -7.09 -13.42 -12.85
C GLU A 106 -7.04 -11.88 -12.83
N VAL A 107 -6.42 -11.30 -11.82
CA VAL A 107 -6.32 -9.84 -11.67
C VAL A 107 -5.16 -9.26 -12.50
N ALA A 108 -4.17 -10.09 -12.87
CA ALA A 108 -3.02 -9.66 -13.64
C ALA A 108 -3.32 -9.60 -15.14
N ASP A 109 -2.88 -8.53 -15.77
CA ASP A 109 -2.96 -8.34 -17.22
C ASP A 109 -1.77 -9.00 -17.94
N ARG A 110 -0.63 -9.13 -17.24
CA ARG A 110 0.62 -9.73 -17.77
C ARG A 110 1.32 -10.54 -16.70
N PHE A 111 1.98 -11.61 -17.16
CA PHE A 111 2.91 -12.39 -16.36
C PHE A 111 4.34 -11.92 -16.62
N PHE A 112 5.21 -12.01 -15.60
CA PHE A 112 6.64 -11.77 -15.72
C PHE A 112 7.42 -12.79 -14.88
N ASP A 113 8.59 -13.18 -15.38
CA ASP A 113 9.44 -14.19 -14.76
C ASP A 113 10.70 -13.60 -14.11
N CYS A 114 11.19 -12.50 -14.66
CA CYS A 114 12.46 -11.92 -14.26
C CYS A 114 12.36 -10.41 -14.00
N TRP A 115 13.40 -9.86 -13.40
CA TRP A 115 13.45 -8.43 -13.08
C TRP A 115 13.66 -7.55 -14.33
N GLU A 116 14.26 -8.08 -15.37
CA GLU A 116 14.40 -7.39 -16.66
C GLU A 116 13.04 -6.99 -17.25
N ASP A 117 12.04 -7.84 -17.05
CA ASP A 117 10.68 -7.54 -17.50
C ASP A 117 10.11 -6.29 -16.81
N ILE A 118 10.51 -6.05 -15.54
CA ILE A 118 10.05 -4.85 -14.80
C ILE A 118 10.59 -3.58 -15.43
N LEU A 119 11.85 -3.59 -15.86
CA LEU A 119 12.49 -2.42 -16.48
C LEU A 119 11.80 -2.05 -17.78
N ASN A 120 11.47 -3.05 -18.60
CA ASN A 120 10.98 -2.88 -19.95
C ASN A 120 9.46 -2.64 -20.06
N VAL A 121 8.70 -2.88 -18.97
CA VAL A 121 7.26 -2.71 -19.01
C VAL A 121 6.89 -1.23 -18.87
N GLU A 122 6.23 -0.72 -19.89
CA GLU A 122 5.61 0.61 -19.90
C GLU A 122 4.11 0.49 -20.16
N ASN A 123 3.34 1.44 -19.66
CA ASN A 123 1.90 1.55 -19.86
C ASN A 123 1.56 2.97 -20.29
N ILE A 124 1.84 3.25 -21.55
CA ILE A 124 1.61 4.55 -22.18
C ILE A 124 0.43 4.42 -23.14
N ASP A 125 -0.55 5.32 -23.03
CA ASP A 125 -1.71 5.35 -23.91
C ASP A 125 -1.39 6.02 -25.25
N GLU A 126 -2.36 6.00 -26.17
CA GLU A 126 -2.25 6.60 -27.50
C GLU A 126 -1.94 8.11 -27.48
N ASN A 127 -2.20 8.78 -26.36
CA ASN A 127 -1.95 10.19 -26.16
C ASN A 127 -0.58 10.46 -25.50
N GLY A 128 0.24 9.43 -25.26
CA GLY A 128 1.52 9.53 -24.58
C GLY A 128 1.41 9.70 -23.06
N VAL A 129 0.23 9.45 -22.45
CA VAL A 129 0.03 9.56 -21.01
C VAL A 129 0.31 8.21 -20.34
N ASN A 130 1.19 8.23 -19.35
CA ASN A 130 1.50 7.03 -18.57
C ASN A 130 0.32 6.68 -17.64
N GLN A 131 -0.28 5.50 -17.84
CA GLN A 131 -1.42 4.98 -17.09
C GLN A 131 -1.02 4.22 -15.81
N GLY A 132 0.28 4.03 -15.61
CA GLY A 132 0.85 3.38 -14.45
C GLY A 132 0.91 1.86 -14.53
N VAL A 133 1.84 1.28 -13.75
CA VAL A 133 2.05 -0.18 -13.66
C VAL A 133 2.11 -0.59 -12.19
N LEU A 134 1.43 -1.68 -11.86
CA LEU A 134 1.50 -2.34 -10.56
C LEU A 134 2.11 -3.73 -10.72
N PHE A 135 3.25 -3.97 -10.06
CA PHE A 135 3.90 -5.27 -10.03
C PHE A 135 3.54 -6.02 -8.74
N LEU A 136 3.15 -7.28 -8.88
CA LEU A 136 2.84 -8.19 -7.79
C LEU A 136 3.89 -9.32 -7.76
N PHE A 137 4.71 -9.34 -6.72
CA PHE A 137 5.73 -10.36 -6.48
C PHE A 137 5.33 -11.29 -5.35
N ASP A 138 5.01 -12.54 -5.62
CA ASP A 138 4.92 -13.51 -4.55
C ASP A 138 6.31 -14.09 -4.25
N GLU A 139 6.57 -14.30 -2.95
CA GLU A 139 7.85 -14.79 -2.40
C GLU A 139 9.07 -14.03 -2.97
N MET A 140 9.01 -12.69 -2.93
CA MET A 140 10.04 -11.78 -3.49
C MET A 140 11.47 -12.15 -3.05
N HIS A 141 11.65 -12.71 -1.86
CA HIS A 141 12.95 -13.13 -1.34
C HIS A 141 13.55 -14.34 -2.06
N LEU A 142 12.76 -15.11 -2.81
CA LEU A 142 13.27 -16.22 -3.62
C LEU A 142 13.74 -15.73 -4.99
N THR A 143 12.96 -14.86 -5.61
CA THR A 143 13.27 -14.29 -6.93
C THR A 143 14.42 -13.29 -6.85
N LEU A 144 14.47 -12.50 -5.78
CA LEU A 144 15.48 -11.47 -5.54
C LEU A 144 16.38 -11.89 -4.38
N ASN A 145 17.01 -13.08 -4.50
CA ASN A 145 17.95 -13.58 -3.49
C ASN A 145 19.31 -12.85 -3.59
N SER A 146 20.15 -13.01 -2.55
CA SER A 146 21.45 -12.33 -2.46
C SER A 146 22.43 -12.67 -3.59
N GLN A 147 22.22 -13.78 -4.30
CA GLN A 147 23.04 -14.18 -5.44
C GLN A 147 22.62 -13.44 -6.71
N SER A 148 21.32 -13.38 -7.01
CA SER A 148 20.79 -12.63 -8.14
C SER A 148 20.98 -11.11 -7.97
N TRP A 149 21.08 -10.60 -6.73
CA TRP A 149 21.35 -9.19 -6.46
C TRP A 149 22.81 -8.78 -6.60
N LYS A 150 23.77 -9.69 -6.52
CA LYS A 150 25.18 -9.38 -6.83
C LYS A 150 25.37 -9.10 -8.31
N ASP A 151 24.52 -9.70 -9.11
CA ASP A 151 24.50 -9.58 -10.57
C ASP A 151 23.40 -8.62 -11.06
N ALA A 152 22.57 -8.07 -10.13
CA ALA A 152 21.55 -7.09 -10.47
C ALA A 152 22.21 -5.79 -10.94
N PRO A 153 21.85 -5.27 -12.11
CA PRO A 153 22.42 -4.03 -12.61
C PRO A 153 22.06 -2.87 -11.72
N ASP A 154 22.93 -1.88 -11.66
CA ASP A 154 22.67 -0.59 -10.98
C ASP A 154 21.36 0.06 -11.46
N GLU A 155 20.97 -0.22 -12.69
CA GLU A 155 19.73 0.21 -13.33
C GLU A 155 18.47 -0.23 -12.56
N LEU A 156 18.45 -1.42 -11.95
CA LEU A 156 17.31 -1.88 -11.17
C LEU A 156 17.17 -1.06 -9.85
N LEU A 157 18.28 -0.71 -9.22
CA LEU A 157 18.29 0.12 -8.02
C LEU A 157 17.83 1.52 -8.32
N GLU A 158 18.32 2.10 -9.41
CA GLU A 158 17.88 3.40 -9.91
C GLU A 158 16.38 3.37 -10.23
N TYR A 159 15.93 2.33 -10.92
CA TYR A 159 14.53 2.12 -11.26
C TYR A 159 13.62 2.05 -10.01
N ILE A 160 14.00 1.27 -9.00
CA ILE A 160 13.24 1.18 -7.75
C ILE A 160 13.22 2.55 -7.04
N SER A 161 14.29 3.33 -7.15
CA SER A 161 14.36 4.68 -6.58
C SER A 161 13.49 5.69 -7.34
N LEU A 162 13.31 5.51 -8.64
CA LEU A 162 12.55 6.41 -9.52
C LEU A 162 11.08 6.04 -9.70
N GLN A 163 10.56 5.04 -8.99
CA GLN A 163 9.19 4.51 -9.12
C GLN A 163 8.11 5.60 -9.18
N ARG A 164 8.25 6.66 -8.38
CA ARG A 164 7.29 7.77 -8.36
C ARG A 164 7.21 8.50 -9.70
N HIS A 165 8.34 8.74 -10.35
CA HIS A 165 8.42 9.43 -11.64
C HIS A 165 7.97 8.52 -12.78
N LEU A 166 8.18 7.23 -12.64
CA LEU A 166 7.80 6.22 -13.62
C LEU A 166 6.34 5.76 -13.49
N HIS A 167 5.59 6.26 -12.51
CA HIS A 167 4.23 5.80 -12.19
C HIS A 167 4.16 4.27 -11.98
N LYS A 168 5.15 3.71 -11.31
CA LYS A 168 5.26 2.28 -11.04
C LYS A 168 5.17 2.02 -9.55
N CYS A 169 4.49 0.95 -9.17
CA CYS A 169 4.33 0.51 -7.79
C CYS A 169 4.67 -0.97 -7.71
N ILE A 170 5.41 -1.37 -6.69
CA ILE A 170 5.81 -2.77 -6.49
C ILE A 170 5.24 -3.26 -5.17
N TRP A 171 4.50 -4.36 -5.22
CA TRP A 171 4.02 -5.07 -4.05
C TRP A 171 4.68 -6.44 -4.01
N GLY A 172 5.43 -6.70 -2.96
CA GLY A 172 6.11 -7.97 -2.77
C GLY A 172 5.60 -8.70 -1.54
N SER A 173 5.66 -10.04 -1.54
CA SER A 173 5.46 -10.83 -0.36
C SER A 173 6.78 -11.41 0.15
N ALA A 174 6.91 -11.55 1.48
CA ALA A 174 8.01 -12.26 2.11
C ALA A 174 7.54 -12.94 3.39
N GLN A 175 8.12 -14.08 3.70
CA GLN A 175 7.78 -14.81 4.93
C GLN A 175 8.28 -14.07 6.17
N GLU A 176 9.39 -13.38 6.05
CA GLU A 176 10.03 -12.65 7.13
C GLU A 176 10.81 -11.45 6.60
N TRP A 177 10.64 -10.28 7.21
CA TRP A 177 11.39 -9.07 6.88
C TRP A 177 12.90 -9.30 6.75
N LYS A 178 13.48 -10.10 7.65
CA LYS A 178 14.92 -10.37 7.68
C LYS A 178 15.43 -11.21 6.53
N ARG A 179 14.56 -11.98 5.86
CA ARG A 179 14.93 -12.78 4.69
C ARG A 179 15.09 -11.95 3.43
N CYS A 180 14.51 -10.75 3.42
CA CYS A 180 14.73 -9.81 2.34
C CYS A 180 16.18 -9.31 2.35
N THR A 181 16.78 -9.16 1.18
CA THR A 181 18.11 -8.58 1.05
C THR A 181 18.17 -7.18 1.63
N LYS A 182 19.35 -6.72 2.06
CA LYS A 182 19.54 -5.38 2.61
C LYS A 182 19.04 -4.31 1.64
N ILE A 183 19.32 -4.48 0.37
CA ILE A 183 18.93 -3.55 -0.70
C ILE A 183 17.41 -3.38 -0.76
N ILE A 184 16.65 -4.48 -0.81
CA ILE A 184 15.18 -4.43 -0.78
C ILE A 184 14.70 -3.73 0.49
N ARG A 185 15.26 -4.10 1.65
CA ARG A 185 14.89 -3.49 2.94
C ARG A 185 15.13 -1.98 2.99
N GLU A 186 16.14 -1.50 2.29
CA GLU A 186 16.42 -0.06 2.19
C GLU A 186 15.37 0.67 1.35
N GLN A 187 14.84 0.03 0.32
CA GLN A 187 13.89 0.60 -0.63
C GLN A 187 12.41 0.45 -0.23
N VAL A 188 12.09 -0.43 0.73
CA VAL A 188 10.72 -0.61 1.21
C VAL A 188 10.21 0.66 1.87
N ASN A 189 9.05 1.14 1.41
CA ASN A 189 8.34 2.28 1.97
C ASN A 189 7.35 1.84 3.06
N TYR A 190 6.60 0.76 2.80
CA TYR A 190 5.56 0.27 3.68
C TYR A 190 5.68 -1.22 3.92
N ILE A 191 5.44 -1.64 5.17
CA ILE A 191 5.41 -3.04 5.57
C ILE A 191 4.01 -3.38 6.06
N ILE A 192 3.42 -4.43 5.50
CA ILE A 192 2.08 -4.88 5.80
C ILE A 192 2.18 -6.23 6.52
N ASP A 193 2.01 -6.22 7.84
CA ASP A 193 1.95 -7.45 8.63
C ASP A 193 0.62 -8.17 8.40
N CYS A 194 0.68 -9.35 7.80
CA CYS A 194 -0.46 -10.20 7.52
C CYS A 194 -0.62 -11.26 8.61
N LYS A 195 -1.83 -11.39 9.15
CA LYS A 195 -2.22 -12.43 10.08
C LYS A 195 -3.51 -13.08 9.63
N ALA A 196 -3.55 -14.40 9.71
CA ALA A 196 -4.73 -15.19 9.37
C ALA A 196 -5.25 -15.93 10.60
N TYR A 197 -6.56 -16.02 10.73
CA TYR A 197 -7.30 -16.71 11.76
C TYR A 197 -8.39 -17.58 11.13
N PHE A 198 -8.96 -18.51 11.89
CA PHE A 198 -10.06 -19.39 11.45
C PHE A 198 -9.74 -20.10 10.13
N ASN A 199 -8.70 -20.93 10.12
CA ASN A 199 -8.23 -21.66 8.92
C ASN A 199 -7.95 -20.71 7.73
N SER A 200 -7.35 -19.57 8.00
CA SER A 200 -7.04 -18.54 7.03
C SER A 200 -8.26 -17.93 6.33
N ARG A 201 -9.44 -17.97 6.98
CA ARG A 201 -10.64 -17.31 6.47
C ARG A 201 -10.73 -15.85 6.89
N LEU A 202 -10.24 -15.49 8.08
CA LEU A 202 -10.20 -14.11 8.54
C LEU A 202 -8.77 -13.59 8.42
N ILE A 203 -8.59 -12.59 7.58
CA ILE A 203 -7.30 -11.94 7.35
C ILE A 203 -7.28 -10.58 8.03
N VAL A 204 -6.19 -10.29 8.71
CA VAL A 204 -5.95 -8.99 9.37
C VAL A 204 -4.62 -8.45 8.90
N ASN A 205 -4.66 -7.36 8.17
CA ASN A 205 -3.51 -6.63 7.67
C ASN A 205 -3.28 -5.37 8.51
N LYS A 206 -2.02 -5.09 8.83
CA LYS A 206 -1.61 -3.86 9.52
C LYS A 206 -0.45 -3.25 8.74
N CYS A 207 -0.67 -2.07 8.20
CA CYS A 207 0.34 -1.33 7.45
C CYS A 207 1.12 -0.38 8.37
N TYR A 208 2.40 -0.30 8.15
CA TYR A 208 3.34 0.57 8.85
C TYR A 208 4.28 1.21 7.82
N THR A 209 4.71 2.45 8.05
CA THR A 209 5.93 2.93 7.39
C THR A 209 7.12 2.11 7.88
N LYS A 210 8.20 2.11 7.09
CA LYS A 210 9.43 1.41 7.48
C LYS A 210 9.95 1.88 8.85
N GLU A 211 9.94 3.18 9.12
CA GLU A 211 10.38 3.79 10.36
C GLU A 211 9.54 3.30 11.54
N ASN A 212 8.22 3.32 11.40
CA ASN A 212 7.30 2.85 12.44
C ASN A 212 7.40 1.34 12.66
N TYR A 213 7.70 0.57 11.62
CA TYR A 213 7.93 -0.87 11.74
C TYR A 213 9.17 -1.19 12.54
N LEU A 214 10.24 -0.42 12.32
CA LEU A 214 11.56 -0.61 12.94
C LEU A 214 11.74 0.13 14.28
N ILE A 215 10.73 0.79 14.81
CA ILE A 215 10.81 1.61 16.04
C ILE A 215 11.34 0.85 17.27
N ASN A 216 11.20 -0.46 17.26
CA ASN A 216 11.71 -1.37 18.29
C ASN A 216 12.96 -2.16 17.84
N GLY A 217 13.62 -1.69 16.77
CA GLY A 217 14.73 -2.37 16.12
C GLY A 217 14.31 -3.45 15.13
N GLU A 218 15.28 -4.04 14.44
CA GLU A 218 15.04 -5.04 13.38
C GLU A 218 14.35 -6.32 13.89
N GLN A 219 14.44 -6.62 15.18
CA GLN A 219 13.79 -7.79 15.77
C GLN A 219 12.29 -7.58 16.06
N GLY A 220 11.82 -6.36 15.94
CA GLY A 220 10.42 -5.95 15.74
C GLY A 220 9.37 -6.35 16.75
N SER A 221 9.51 -7.41 17.49
CA SER A 221 8.43 -7.98 18.32
C SER A 221 8.59 -7.77 19.84
N ALA A 222 9.77 -7.48 20.34
CA ALA A 222 10.07 -7.43 21.78
C ALA A 222 10.11 -6.02 22.38
N GLY A 223 9.84 -4.97 21.60
CA GLY A 223 9.93 -3.60 22.11
C GLY A 223 8.67 -3.14 22.82
N THR A 224 8.85 -2.30 23.83
CA THR A 224 7.78 -1.72 24.66
C THR A 224 7.02 -0.59 23.95
N ARG A 225 7.57 -0.01 22.86
CA ARG A 225 6.95 1.09 22.15
C ARG A 225 5.84 0.61 21.22
N LYS A 226 4.66 1.24 21.33
CA LYS A 226 3.55 0.99 20.40
C LYS A 226 3.93 1.49 19.01
N ARG A 227 3.77 0.63 18.00
CA ARG A 227 4.00 1.00 16.59
C ARG A 227 2.79 1.75 16.05
N PRO A 228 2.93 3.01 15.62
CA PRO A 228 1.88 3.71 14.89
C PRO A 228 1.60 2.98 13.58
N LYS A 229 0.31 2.81 13.25
CA LYS A 229 -0.14 2.17 12.02
C LYS A 229 -0.65 3.24 11.08
N GLU A 230 -0.34 3.10 9.79
CA GLU A 230 -0.95 3.92 8.74
C GLU A 230 -2.42 3.51 8.55
N TRP A 231 -2.66 2.20 8.49
CA TRP A 231 -4.00 1.65 8.40
C TRP A 231 -4.07 0.20 8.91
N LYS A 232 -5.29 -0.25 9.16
CA LYS A 232 -5.62 -1.63 9.48
C LYS A 232 -6.80 -2.05 8.63
N GLU A 233 -6.70 -3.22 8.01
CA GLU A 233 -7.76 -3.85 7.25
C GLU A 233 -8.08 -5.22 7.83
N THR A 234 -9.35 -5.60 7.80
CA THR A 234 -9.80 -6.93 8.19
C THR A 234 -10.84 -7.40 7.19
N PHE A 235 -10.66 -8.56 6.61
CA PHE A 235 -11.59 -9.10 5.62
C PHE A 235 -11.70 -10.62 5.70
N CYS A 236 -12.79 -11.16 5.11
CA CYS A 236 -13.00 -12.59 4.96
C CYS A 236 -12.42 -13.06 3.61
N ALA A 237 -11.61 -14.11 3.66
CA ALA A 237 -11.11 -14.81 2.46
C ALA A 237 -12.23 -15.75 1.94
N THR A 238 -13.12 -15.21 1.10
CA THR A 238 -14.20 -15.96 0.43
C THR A 238 -13.62 -16.97 -0.57
N ASP A 239 -14.43 -17.94 -0.99
CA ASP A 239 -13.99 -18.92 -1.98
C ASP A 239 -13.76 -18.27 -3.34
N GLU A 240 -14.59 -17.27 -3.71
CA GLU A 240 -14.39 -16.44 -4.89
C GLU A 240 -13.04 -15.74 -4.89
N LEU A 241 -12.66 -15.10 -3.76
CA LEU A 241 -11.38 -14.43 -3.65
C LEU A 241 -10.19 -15.41 -3.70
N ARG A 242 -10.39 -16.63 -3.19
CA ARG A 242 -9.36 -17.67 -3.23
C ARG A 242 -9.19 -18.28 -4.62
N SER A 243 -10.24 -18.34 -5.43
CA SER A 243 -10.16 -18.85 -6.80
C SER A 243 -9.43 -17.90 -7.76
N LEU A 244 -9.24 -16.63 -7.40
CA LEU A 244 -8.57 -15.64 -8.24
C LEU A 244 -7.05 -15.89 -8.41
N TYR A 245 -6.46 -16.83 -7.67
CA TYR A 245 -5.01 -17.08 -7.75
C TYR A 245 -4.67 -18.55 -7.44
N ASP A 246 -3.62 -19.05 -8.09
CA ASP A 246 -3.06 -20.37 -7.82
C ASP A 246 -1.65 -20.23 -7.24
N THR A 247 -1.46 -20.76 -6.02
CA THR A 247 -0.16 -20.77 -5.35
C THR A 247 0.65 -22.05 -5.61
N GLU A 248 0.04 -23.08 -6.20
CA GLU A 248 0.73 -24.35 -6.44
C GLU A 248 1.63 -24.31 -7.67
N GLU A 249 1.43 -23.36 -8.58
CA GLU A 249 2.20 -23.23 -9.80
C GLU A 249 3.69 -22.92 -9.54
N ILE A 250 3.98 -22.05 -8.57
CA ILE A 250 5.37 -21.76 -8.15
C ILE A 250 6.07 -23.03 -7.67
N VAL A 251 5.36 -23.92 -6.97
CA VAL A 251 5.89 -25.19 -6.47
C VAL A 251 6.10 -26.16 -7.64
N LYS A 252 5.25 -26.17 -8.66
CA LYS A 252 5.38 -26.99 -9.86
C LYS A 252 6.60 -26.56 -10.71
N GLY A 253 6.80 -25.27 -10.89
CA GLY A 253 7.96 -24.71 -11.60
C GLY A 253 9.29 -25.09 -10.94
N LEU A 254 9.38 -25.05 -9.62
CA LEU A 254 10.56 -25.48 -8.86
C LEU A 254 10.85 -26.99 -8.96
N LYS A 255 9.83 -27.84 -9.20
CA LYS A 255 10.01 -29.30 -9.39
C LYS A 255 10.47 -29.64 -10.81
N ILE A 256 10.02 -28.91 -11.82
CA ILE A 256 10.41 -29.14 -13.23
C ILE A 256 11.87 -28.81 -13.46
N GLY A 257 12.40 -27.75 -12.82
CA GLY A 257 13.83 -27.39 -12.92
C GLY A 257 14.80 -28.37 -12.26
N ARG A 258 14.33 -29.33 -11.44
CA ARG A 258 15.17 -30.38 -10.80
C ARG A 258 15.21 -31.72 -11.56
N THR A 259 14.39 -31.89 -12.58
CA THR A 259 14.32 -33.14 -13.37
C THR A 259 15.01 -33.06 -14.73
N SER A 260 15.75 -31.97 -15.00
CA SER A 260 16.50 -31.74 -16.23
C SER A 260 18.03 -31.77 -16.03
N GLU A 261 18.53 -32.49 -14.99
CA GLU A 261 19.94 -32.88 -14.86
C GLU A 261 20.12 -34.40 -14.98
#